data_a0a708a629dfa24dc68020f425d44f9a
#
_entry.id   a0a708a629dfa24dc68020f425d44f9a
#
_cell.length_a   1.000
_cell.length_b   1.000
_cell.length_c   1.000
_cell.angle_alpha   90.00
_cell.angle_beta   90.00
_cell.angle_gamma   90.00
#
_symmetry.space_group_name_H-M   'P 1'
#
loop_
_entity.id
_entity.type
_entity.pdbx_description
1 polymer ?
#
loop_
_entity_poly.entity_id
_entity_poly.type
_entity_poly.pdbx_seq_one_letter_code
_entity_poly.pdbx_strand_id
1 'polypeptide(L)'
;MPQEIERKFLVTGEYKPQAYAHSRIVQGYISSVRGRTVRVRIRDERGFLTIKGASNESGTSRYEWEKEIPLCEARELLKLCEPGIIDKTRYLVRSGQHVFEVDEFYGENEGLTVAEVELSSEDEPFVKPAFIGREVTGDVRYYNSQLMKHSFTTW
;
A
#
# COMPACT_ATOMS: atom_id res chain seq x y z
N MET A 1 15.14 -13.82 -6.46
CA MET A 1 15.05 -12.49 -5.84
C MET A 1 13.59 -12.22 -5.44
N PRO A 2 13.38 -11.64 -4.26
CA PRO A 2 12.02 -11.32 -3.86
C PRO A 2 11.40 -10.30 -4.84
N GLN A 3 10.16 -10.55 -5.24
CA GLN A 3 9.45 -9.73 -6.19
C GLN A 3 8.00 -9.58 -5.75
N GLU A 4 7.50 -8.35 -5.78
CA GLU A 4 6.11 -8.05 -5.48
C GLU A 4 5.31 -8.01 -6.78
N ILE A 5 4.22 -8.77 -6.83
CA ILE A 5 3.25 -8.74 -7.94
C ILE A 5 1.90 -8.43 -7.31
N GLU A 6 1.32 -7.29 -7.67
CA GLU A 6 0.04 -6.88 -7.09
C GLU A 6 -0.86 -6.20 -8.12
N ARG A 7 -2.18 -6.27 -7.88
CA ARG A 7 -3.15 -5.52 -8.65
C ARG A 7 -3.95 -4.64 -7.72
N LYS A 8 -4.30 -3.46 -8.19
CA LYS A 8 -4.89 -2.39 -7.38
C LYS A 8 -6.22 -1.94 -7.97
N PHE A 9 -7.20 -1.71 -7.10
CA PHE A 9 -8.57 -1.37 -7.49
C PHE A 9 -9.13 -0.27 -6.61
N LEU A 10 -10.04 0.51 -7.18
CA LEU A 10 -10.89 1.40 -6.38
C LEU A 10 -11.97 0.56 -5.68
N VAL A 11 -12.54 1.10 -4.62
CA VAL A 11 -13.56 0.42 -3.82
C VAL A 11 -14.89 1.12 -3.99
N THR A 12 -15.95 0.37 -4.29
CA THR A 12 -17.27 0.91 -4.59
C THR A 12 -18.36 0.52 -3.60
N GLY A 13 -18.05 -0.34 -2.62
CA GLY A 13 -19.07 -0.85 -1.69
C GLY A 13 -18.52 -1.08 -0.29
N GLU A 14 -19.34 -1.75 0.52
CA GLU A 14 -19.02 -2.04 1.91
C GLU A 14 -18.00 -3.19 2.01
N TYR A 15 -16.91 -2.94 2.71
CA TYR A 15 -15.85 -3.94 2.93
C TYR A 15 -15.61 -4.24 4.41
N LYS A 16 -15.88 -3.28 5.30
CA LYS A 16 -15.58 -3.43 6.73
C LYS A 16 -16.25 -4.63 7.39
N PRO A 17 -17.53 -4.93 7.12
CA PRO A 17 -18.16 -6.11 7.73
C PRO A 17 -17.54 -7.43 7.30
N GLN A 18 -16.82 -7.45 6.15
CA GLN A 18 -16.19 -8.64 5.62
C GLN A 18 -14.74 -8.81 6.08
N ALA A 19 -14.17 -7.79 6.71
CA ALA A 19 -12.78 -7.82 7.17
C ALA A 19 -12.65 -8.74 8.40
N TYR A 20 -11.64 -9.62 8.36
CA TYR A 20 -11.35 -10.46 9.51
C TYR A 20 -10.28 -9.85 10.42
N ALA A 21 -9.60 -8.81 9.97
CA ALA A 21 -8.57 -8.11 10.73
C ALA A 21 -8.37 -6.71 10.16
N HIS A 22 -7.81 -5.83 10.97
CA HIS A 22 -7.39 -4.50 10.50
C HIS A 22 -6.21 -4.02 11.33
N SER A 23 -5.41 -3.09 10.77
CA SER A 23 -4.30 -2.47 11.48
C SER A 23 -4.11 -1.03 11.03
N ARG A 24 -3.67 -0.19 11.98
CA ARG A 24 -3.30 1.20 11.69
C ARG A 24 -1.89 1.21 11.11
N ILE A 25 -1.70 1.95 10.04
CA ILE A 25 -0.41 2.09 9.38
C ILE A 25 -0.07 3.56 9.24
N VAL A 26 1.13 3.91 9.74
CA VAL A 26 1.71 5.24 9.55
C VAL A 26 3.04 5.04 8.85
N GLN A 27 3.26 5.69 7.72
CA GLN A 27 4.45 5.47 6.93
C GLN A 27 4.94 6.73 6.23
N GLY A 28 6.23 6.77 5.98
CA GLY A 28 6.87 7.83 5.23
C GLY A 28 7.97 7.28 4.35
N TYR A 29 8.50 8.13 3.48
CA TYR A 29 9.55 7.74 2.55
C TYR A 29 10.82 8.52 2.83
N ILE A 30 11.92 7.81 3.08
CA ILE A 30 13.26 8.40 3.12
C ILE A 30 13.66 8.79 1.69
N SER A 31 13.28 7.94 0.72
CA SER A 31 13.41 8.23 -0.70
C SER A 31 12.13 7.84 -1.40
N SER A 32 11.51 8.78 -2.13
CA SER A 32 10.34 8.52 -2.97
C SER A 32 10.70 8.51 -4.45
N VAL A 33 11.99 8.45 -4.77
CA VAL A 33 12.48 8.44 -6.16
C VAL A 33 11.98 7.18 -6.85
N ARG A 34 11.34 7.36 -8.00
CA ARG A 34 10.81 6.25 -8.79
C ARG A 34 11.93 5.25 -9.11
N GLY A 35 11.67 3.97 -8.82
CA GLY A 35 12.65 2.91 -9.00
C GLY A 35 13.60 2.71 -7.83
N ARG A 36 13.55 3.58 -6.83
CA ARG A 36 14.40 3.50 -5.63
C ARG A 36 13.66 4.06 -4.43
N THR A 37 12.50 3.47 -4.10
CA THR A 37 11.74 3.93 -2.94
C THR A 37 12.28 3.27 -1.68
N VAL A 38 12.42 4.05 -0.62
CA VAL A 38 12.82 3.58 0.71
C VAL A 38 11.77 4.05 1.70
N ARG A 39 11.00 3.11 2.24
CA ARG A 39 9.84 3.40 3.09
C ARG A 39 10.08 2.91 4.50
N VAL A 40 9.72 3.75 5.47
CA VAL A 40 9.64 3.37 6.88
C VAL A 40 8.16 3.28 7.24
N ARG A 41 7.76 2.17 7.85
CA ARG A 41 6.37 1.93 8.23
C ARG A 41 6.27 1.49 9.68
N ILE A 42 5.28 2.04 10.38
CA ILE A 42 4.85 1.51 11.67
C ILE A 42 3.45 0.94 11.46
N ARG A 43 3.31 -0.36 11.68
CA ARG A 43 2.03 -1.05 11.65
C ARG A 43 1.70 -1.49 13.06
N ASP A 44 0.68 -0.84 13.65
CA ASP A 44 0.36 -0.97 15.06
C ASP A 44 1.60 -0.65 15.90
N GLU A 45 2.28 -1.63 16.50
CA GLU A 45 3.47 -1.41 17.31
C GLU A 45 4.73 -2.05 16.74
N ARG A 46 4.74 -2.32 15.43
CA ARG A 46 5.88 -2.95 14.76
C ARG A 46 6.43 -2.05 13.66
N GLY A 47 7.76 -2.00 13.56
CA GLY A 47 8.45 -1.18 12.57
C GLY A 47 9.00 -2.00 11.42
N PHE A 48 8.99 -1.42 10.21
CA PHE A 48 9.47 -2.08 8.99
C PHE A 48 10.21 -1.10 8.11
N LEU A 49 11.29 -1.58 7.49
CA LEU A 49 12.01 -0.85 6.46
C LEU A 49 11.83 -1.60 5.15
N THR A 50 11.34 -0.92 4.12
CA THR A 50 11.05 -1.53 2.82
C THR A 50 11.74 -0.76 1.71
N ILE A 51 12.40 -1.48 0.80
CA ILE A 51 13.03 -0.90 -0.39
C ILE A 51 12.39 -1.56 -1.61
N LYS A 52 11.91 -0.73 -2.54
CA LYS A 52 11.28 -1.21 -3.77
C LYS A 52 11.98 -0.64 -4.99
N GLY A 53 12.14 -1.48 -6.01
CA GLY A 53 12.68 -1.10 -7.30
C GLY A 53 11.62 -0.58 -8.26
N ALA A 54 11.99 -0.44 -9.53
CA ALA A 54 11.07 0.03 -10.56
C ALA A 54 10.01 -1.02 -10.89
N SER A 55 8.79 -0.56 -11.19
CA SER A 55 7.73 -1.43 -11.69
C SER A 55 8.00 -1.82 -13.14
N ASN A 56 7.44 -2.98 -13.59
CA ASN A 56 7.38 -3.31 -15.00
C ASN A 56 6.37 -2.38 -15.72
N GLU A 57 6.21 -2.54 -17.03
CA GLU A 57 5.34 -1.67 -17.83
C GLU A 57 3.88 -1.68 -17.39
N SER A 58 3.36 -2.84 -16.99
CA SER A 58 1.98 -2.98 -16.53
C SER A 58 1.76 -2.45 -15.12
N GLY A 59 2.84 -2.19 -14.37
CA GLY A 59 2.77 -1.78 -12.97
C GLY A 59 2.46 -2.91 -12.00
N THR A 60 2.39 -4.16 -12.48
CA THR A 60 2.03 -5.32 -11.63
C THR A 60 3.20 -5.87 -10.83
N SER A 61 4.43 -5.68 -11.30
CA SER A 61 5.60 -6.39 -10.76
C SER A 61 6.77 -5.45 -10.51
N ARG A 62 7.40 -5.57 -9.33
CA ARG A 62 8.63 -4.84 -9.00
C ARG A 62 9.39 -5.55 -7.88
N TYR A 63 10.72 -5.32 -7.82
CA TYR A 63 11.54 -5.85 -6.75
C TYR A 63 11.12 -5.24 -5.41
N GLU A 64 11.02 -6.08 -4.37
CA GLU A 64 10.76 -5.63 -3.01
C GLU A 64 11.69 -6.34 -2.05
N TRP A 65 12.30 -5.55 -1.13
CA TRP A 65 13.05 -6.05 0.01
C TRP A 65 12.47 -5.41 1.26
N GLU A 66 12.17 -6.22 2.28
CA GLU A 66 11.60 -5.71 3.53
C GLU A 66 12.23 -6.40 4.73
N LYS A 67 12.45 -5.63 5.78
CA LYS A 67 12.98 -6.13 7.04
C LYS A 67 12.26 -5.46 8.21
N GLU A 68 11.89 -6.26 9.22
CA GLU A 68 11.36 -5.71 10.46
C GLU A 68 12.51 -5.10 11.26
N ILE A 69 12.27 -3.92 11.85
CA ILE A 69 13.23 -3.19 12.67
C ILE A 69 12.57 -2.84 14.01
N PRO A 70 13.35 -2.57 15.06
CA PRO A 70 12.77 -2.14 16.34
C PRO A 70 11.89 -0.91 16.19
N LEU A 71 10.79 -0.85 16.96
CA LEU A 71 9.85 0.26 16.90
C LEU A 71 10.53 1.61 17.17
N CYS A 72 11.45 1.66 18.13
CA CYS A 72 12.16 2.90 18.45
C CYS A 72 13.00 3.40 17.27
N GLU A 73 13.60 2.49 16.49
CA GLU A 73 14.35 2.86 15.29
C GLU A 73 13.43 3.35 14.20
N ALA A 74 12.28 2.68 14.01
CA ALA A 74 11.29 3.11 13.03
C ALA A 74 10.80 4.53 13.33
N ARG A 75 10.54 4.85 14.60
CA ARG A 75 10.12 6.19 15.01
C ARG A 75 11.17 7.25 14.69
N GLU A 76 12.46 6.94 14.93
CA GLU A 76 13.54 7.86 14.60
C GLU A 76 13.69 8.05 13.09
N LEU A 77 13.59 6.96 12.33
CA LEU A 77 13.69 7.02 10.88
C LEU A 77 12.52 7.78 10.25
N LEU A 78 11.31 7.72 10.83
CA LEU A 78 10.18 8.50 10.34
C LEU A 78 10.46 10.00 10.37
N LYS A 79 11.27 10.48 11.32
CA LYS A 79 11.64 11.89 11.42
C LYS A 79 12.52 12.33 10.26
N LEU A 80 13.19 11.40 9.59
CA LEU A 80 14.07 11.67 8.46
C LEU A 80 13.34 11.56 7.11
N CYS A 81 12.08 11.21 7.14
CA CYS A 81 11.30 11.02 5.92
C CYS A 81 10.94 12.35 5.25
N GLU A 82 10.74 12.28 3.94
CA GLU A 82 10.21 13.39 3.16
C GLU A 82 8.84 13.80 3.71
N PRO A 83 8.42 15.06 3.52
CA PRO A 83 7.09 15.52 3.95
C PRO A 83 5.96 14.70 3.33
N GLY A 84 4.82 14.61 4.03
CA GLY A 84 3.67 13.91 3.52
C GLY A 84 3.54 12.48 4.05
N ILE A 85 3.57 12.36 5.38
CA ILE A 85 3.36 11.05 6.03
C ILE A 85 1.99 10.51 5.68
N ILE A 86 1.94 9.24 5.29
CA ILE A 86 0.69 8.52 4.99
C ILE A 86 0.17 7.91 6.27
N ASP A 87 -1.13 8.11 6.52
CA ASP A 87 -1.83 7.55 7.66
C ASP A 87 -3.08 6.85 7.15
N LYS A 88 -3.22 5.55 7.44
CA LYS A 88 -4.31 4.74 6.92
C LYS A 88 -4.62 3.57 7.83
N THR A 89 -5.80 2.97 7.66
CA THR A 89 -6.14 1.67 8.25
C THR A 89 -6.25 0.65 7.12
N ARG A 90 -5.57 -0.47 7.28
CA ARG A 90 -5.62 -1.59 6.34
C ARG A 90 -6.57 -2.64 6.87
N TYR A 91 -7.58 -2.96 6.07
CA TYR A 91 -8.54 -4.01 6.36
C TYR A 91 -8.20 -5.23 5.51
N LEU A 92 -8.20 -6.41 6.12
CA LEU A 92 -7.91 -7.65 5.42
C LEU A 92 -9.19 -8.42 5.14
N VAL A 93 -9.46 -8.69 3.88
CA VAL A 93 -10.66 -9.39 3.43
C VAL A 93 -10.27 -10.62 2.63
N ARG A 94 -10.75 -11.80 3.05
CA ARG A 94 -10.50 -13.03 2.31
C ARG A 94 -11.44 -13.12 1.10
N SER A 95 -10.89 -13.53 -0.05
CA SER A 95 -11.67 -13.77 -1.25
C SER A 95 -11.05 -14.95 -2.00
N GLY A 96 -11.71 -16.10 -1.94
CA GLY A 96 -11.14 -17.34 -2.46
C GLY A 96 -9.86 -17.69 -1.68
N GLN A 97 -8.78 -17.89 -2.39
CA GLN A 97 -7.47 -18.22 -1.78
C GLN A 97 -6.60 -16.99 -1.55
N HIS A 98 -7.13 -15.80 -1.84
CA HIS A 98 -6.38 -14.55 -1.72
C HIS A 98 -6.89 -13.71 -0.57
N VAL A 99 -6.05 -12.76 -0.14
CA VAL A 99 -6.42 -11.74 0.83
C VAL A 99 -6.32 -10.39 0.13
N PHE A 100 -7.42 -9.65 0.12
CA PHE A 100 -7.41 -8.26 -0.34
C PHE A 100 -7.05 -7.35 0.82
N GLU A 101 -6.13 -6.44 0.57
CA GLU A 101 -5.74 -5.40 1.52
C GLU A 101 -6.48 -4.12 1.12
N VAL A 102 -7.43 -3.69 1.95
CA VAL A 102 -8.23 -2.50 1.67
C VAL A 102 -7.75 -1.36 2.57
N ASP A 103 -7.18 -0.34 1.97
CA ASP A 103 -6.60 0.80 2.67
C ASP A 103 -7.57 1.98 2.65
N GLU A 104 -8.01 2.39 3.84
CA GLU A 104 -8.81 3.58 4.05
C GLU A 104 -7.88 4.69 4.54
N PHE A 105 -7.77 5.76 3.76
CA PHE A 105 -6.81 6.83 4.03
C PHE A 105 -7.41 7.94 4.87
N TYR A 106 -6.56 8.63 5.63
CA TYR A 106 -6.91 9.74 6.50
C TYR A 106 -6.11 10.99 6.14
N GLY A 107 -6.44 12.10 6.81
CA GLY A 107 -5.72 13.35 6.62
C GLY A 107 -5.91 13.90 5.21
N GLU A 108 -4.82 14.23 4.55
CA GLU A 108 -4.85 14.84 3.21
C GLU A 108 -5.32 13.89 2.11
N ASN A 109 -5.41 12.60 2.41
CA ASN A 109 -5.92 11.59 1.48
C ASN A 109 -7.30 11.06 1.90
N GLU A 110 -7.97 11.74 2.81
CA GLU A 110 -9.29 11.35 3.27
C GLU A 110 -10.28 11.27 2.12
N GLY A 111 -11.11 10.22 2.13
CA GLY A 111 -12.07 9.94 1.07
C GLY A 111 -11.56 8.94 0.05
N LEU A 112 -10.27 8.62 0.06
CA LEU A 112 -9.70 7.62 -0.82
C LEU A 112 -9.69 6.26 -0.12
N THR A 113 -10.16 5.22 -0.82
CA THR A 113 -10.07 3.84 -0.39
C THR A 113 -9.61 2.99 -1.57
N VAL A 114 -8.54 2.24 -1.38
CA VAL A 114 -7.90 1.45 -2.43
C VAL A 114 -7.72 0.02 -1.95
N ALA A 115 -8.01 -0.95 -2.81
CA ALA A 115 -7.82 -2.36 -2.51
C ALA A 115 -6.70 -2.93 -3.36
N GLU A 116 -5.89 -3.80 -2.76
CA GLU A 116 -4.80 -4.49 -3.44
C GLU A 116 -4.89 -5.98 -3.20
N VAL A 117 -4.50 -6.76 -4.21
CA VAL A 117 -4.31 -8.21 -4.08
C VAL A 117 -2.93 -8.58 -4.58
N GLU A 118 -2.20 -9.37 -3.78
CA GLU A 118 -0.87 -9.85 -4.14
C GLU A 118 -0.99 -11.20 -4.80
N LEU A 119 -0.26 -11.38 -5.91
CA LEU A 119 -0.31 -12.59 -6.73
C LEU A 119 1.08 -13.20 -6.84
N SER A 120 1.14 -14.50 -7.16
CA SER A 120 2.40 -15.19 -7.40
C SER A 120 2.85 -15.09 -8.85
N SER A 121 1.95 -14.73 -9.77
CA SER A 121 2.28 -14.43 -11.17
C SER A 121 1.32 -13.36 -11.69
N GLU A 122 1.72 -12.67 -12.77
CA GLU A 122 0.92 -11.56 -13.30
C GLU A 122 -0.44 -11.98 -13.86
N ASP A 123 -0.56 -13.23 -14.28
CA ASP A 123 -1.80 -13.79 -14.86
C ASP A 123 -2.55 -14.73 -13.91
N GLU A 124 -2.17 -14.77 -12.64
CA GLU A 124 -2.83 -15.61 -11.66
C GLU A 124 -4.30 -15.19 -11.50
N PRO A 125 -5.26 -16.15 -11.63
CA PRO A 125 -6.68 -15.82 -11.43
C PRO A 125 -6.99 -15.58 -9.94
N PHE A 126 -7.95 -14.69 -9.68
CA PHE A 126 -8.43 -14.40 -8.34
C PHE A 126 -9.91 -14.03 -8.38
N VAL A 127 -10.58 -14.16 -7.25
CA VAL A 127 -12.01 -13.84 -7.12
C VAL A 127 -12.15 -12.39 -6.64
N LYS A 128 -12.85 -11.55 -7.40
CA LYS A 128 -13.10 -10.16 -7.03
C LYS A 128 -14.29 -10.08 -6.06
N PRO A 129 -14.08 -9.54 -4.84
CA PRO A 129 -15.21 -9.25 -3.96
C PRO A 129 -16.17 -8.22 -4.57
N ALA A 130 -17.40 -8.19 -4.07
CA ALA A 130 -18.45 -7.32 -4.62
C ALA A 130 -18.11 -5.82 -4.52
N PHE A 131 -17.28 -5.43 -3.57
CA PHE A 131 -16.92 -4.02 -3.36
C PHE A 131 -15.79 -3.53 -4.31
N ILE A 132 -15.21 -4.40 -5.12
CA ILE A 132 -14.12 -4.02 -6.03
C ILE A 132 -14.69 -3.25 -7.23
N GLY A 133 -14.10 -2.09 -7.47
CA GLY A 133 -14.44 -1.22 -8.60
C GLY A 133 -13.40 -1.26 -9.70
N ARG A 134 -13.14 -0.09 -10.29
CA ARG A 134 -12.22 0.05 -11.42
C ARG A 134 -10.79 -0.29 -11.03
N GLU A 135 -10.11 -1.04 -11.88
CA GLU A 135 -8.68 -1.33 -11.69
C GLU A 135 -7.83 -0.10 -12.00
N VAL A 136 -6.89 0.19 -11.09
CA VAL A 136 -5.94 1.31 -11.21
C VAL A 136 -4.50 0.85 -11.11
N THR A 137 -4.24 -0.42 -11.36
CA THR A 137 -2.89 -0.98 -11.38
C THR A 137 -2.00 -0.18 -12.33
N GLY A 138 -0.83 0.22 -11.84
CA GLY A 138 0.12 1.01 -12.64
C GLY A 138 -0.18 2.50 -12.72
N ASP A 139 -1.31 2.96 -12.21
CA ASP A 139 -1.61 4.39 -12.15
C ASP A 139 -0.86 4.99 -10.96
N VAL A 140 0.20 5.73 -11.25
CA VAL A 140 1.13 6.25 -10.24
C VAL A 140 0.46 7.19 -9.24
N ARG A 141 -0.68 7.81 -9.56
CA ARG A 141 -1.38 8.70 -8.64
C ARG A 141 -1.80 7.98 -7.36
N TYR A 142 -2.04 6.66 -7.45
CA TYR A 142 -2.49 5.85 -6.32
C TYR A 142 -1.34 5.20 -5.54
N TYR A 143 -0.10 5.41 -5.95
CA TYR A 143 1.06 4.93 -5.19
C TYR A 143 1.19 5.78 -3.93
N ASN A 144 1.46 5.13 -2.80
CA ASN A 144 1.65 5.85 -1.54
C ASN A 144 2.76 6.90 -1.65
N SER A 145 3.84 6.58 -2.39
CA SER A 145 4.94 7.52 -2.62
C SER A 145 4.53 8.76 -3.40
N GLN A 146 3.47 8.69 -4.20
CA GLN A 146 2.95 9.84 -4.94
C GLN A 146 1.85 10.55 -4.15
N LEU A 147 1.05 9.82 -3.38
CA LEU A 147 0.01 10.41 -2.53
C LEU A 147 0.59 11.36 -1.48
N MET A 148 1.80 11.09 -1.00
CA MET A 148 2.46 11.99 -0.05
C MET A 148 2.85 13.32 -0.69
N LYS A 149 3.06 13.37 -2.00
CA LYS A 149 3.46 14.58 -2.74
C LYS A 149 2.28 15.30 -3.37
N HIS A 150 1.29 14.56 -3.82
CA HIS A 150 0.11 15.07 -4.51
C HIS A 150 -1.10 14.35 -3.92
N SER A 151 -1.53 14.82 -2.76
CA SER A 151 -2.59 14.19 -1.98
C SER A 151 -3.93 14.15 -2.71
N PHE A 152 -4.72 13.13 -2.42
CA PHE A 152 -6.01 12.88 -3.05
C PHE A 152 -6.95 14.08 -2.97
N THR A 153 -6.97 14.78 -1.84
CA THR A 153 -7.86 15.94 -1.65
C THR A 153 -7.50 17.15 -2.53
N THR A 154 -6.34 17.10 -3.19
CA THR A 154 -5.87 18.18 -4.08
C THR A 154 -6.05 17.86 -5.57
N TRP A 155 -6.57 16.71 -5.88
CA TRP A 155 -6.77 16.29 -7.28
C TRP A 155 -7.85 17.10 -8.00
#